data_b558fd56164844913a733907e0702c16
#
_entry.id   b558fd56164844913a733907e0702c16
#
_cell.length_a   1.000
_cell.length_b   1.000
_cell.length_c   1.000
_cell.angle_alpha   90.00
_cell.angle_beta   90.00
_cell.angle_gamma   90.00
#
_symmetry.space_group_name_H-M   'P 1'
#
loop_
_entity.id
_entity.type
_entity.pdbx_description
1 polymer ?
#
loop_
_entity_poly.entity_id
_entity_poly.type
_entity_poly.pdbx_seq_one_letter_code
_entity_poly.pdbx_strand_id
1 'polypeptide(L)'
;ATNKNGTAYSNAITFTTVQHYKPVVEELTEVEVNDDNATMKARLADNGGMSITECGFCWDSSSAEPDITRNKKVTATLKDGVFQAKLTGLAYNTSYHVRAYAVNGKGVGYSAYIIIKTGSSAKATIVNMAAGNPSPSTLDVSATVSADGGAEITERGFVYSSKGTPSVEECEKRIVMEGTVGDMSTTLTGLTGYTNYSIRAYAINKNGTTYSTTATARTKKTDPSIDDPAFPATFPVRKDMVEGSE
;
A
#
# COMPACT_ATOMS: atom_id res chain seq x y z
N ALA A 1 4.58 10.31 77.74
CA ALA A 1 4.80 11.38 78.70
C ALA A 1 5.74 10.89 79.78
N THR A 2 6.69 11.75 80.22
CA THR A 2 7.66 11.45 81.27
C THR A 2 7.48 12.43 82.43
N ASN A 3 7.49 11.93 83.64
CA ASN A 3 7.56 12.73 84.85
C ASN A 3 8.54 12.14 85.84
N LYS A 4 8.67 12.70 87.02
CA LYS A 4 9.64 12.22 88.07
C LYS A 4 9.37 10.81 88.59
N ASN A 5 8.21 10.22 88.28
CA ASN A 5 7.82 8.88 88.65
C ASN A 5 7.99 7.86 87.53
N GLY A 6 8.36 8.29 86.29
CA GLY A 6 8.59 7.40 85.14
C GLY A 6 8.02 7.92 83.84
N THR A 7 8.16 7.08 82.81
CA THR A 7 7.67 7.36 81.44
C THR A 7 6.49 6.43 81.15
N ALA A 8 5.41 7.04 80.69
CA ALA A 8 4.23 6.32 80.14
C ALA A 8 4.21 6.47 78.62
N TYR A 9 4.01 5.40 77.92
CA TYR A 9 3.90 5.36 76.46
C TYR A 9 2.43 5.19 76.09
N SER A 10 2.04 5.71 74.95
CA SER A 10 0.77 5.35 74.31
C SER A 10 0.84 3.92 73.74
N ASN A 11 -0.29 3.41 73.31
CA ASN A 11 -0.33 2.17 72.57
C ASN A 11 0.50 2.32 71.29
N ALA A 12 1.16 1.25 70.87
CA ALA A 12 1.87 1.21 69.60
C ALA A 12 0.87 1.24 68.43
N ILE A 13 1.14 2.09 67.46
CA ILE A 13 0.41 2.12 66.20
C ILE A 13 1.29 1.49 65.14
N THR A 14 0.79 0.45 64.50
CA THR A 14 1.42 -0.20 63.38
C THR A 14 0.96 0.45 62.09
N PHE A 15 1.84 0.83 61.20
CA PHE A 15 1.49 1.26 59.84
C PHE A 15 2.34 0.48 58.85
N THR A 16 1.73 0.23 57.70
CA THR A 16 2.43 -0.42 56.55
C THR A 16 2.64 0.63 55.49
N THR A 17 3.88 0.77 55.02
CA THR A 17 4.22 1.65 53.87
C THR A 17 3.77 1.00 52.61
N VAL A 18 3.14 1.75 51.74
CA VAL A 18 2.76 1.27 50.39
C VAL A 18 4.03 1.20 49.56
N GLN A 19 4.31 -0.01 49.05
CA GLN A 19 5.39 -0.21 48.13
C GLN A 19 4.96 0.13 46.70
N HIS A 20 5.66 1.04 46.04
CA HIS A 20 5.43 1.38 44.65
C HIS A 20 6.42 0.65 43.75
N TYR A 21 5.90 0.11 42.64
CA TYR A 21 6.68 -0.64 41.64
C TYR A 21 6.24 -0.30 40.21
N LYS A 22 6.92 -0.85 39.21
CA LYS A 22 6.55 -0.70 37.80
C LYS A 22 5.20 -1.31 37.52
N PRO A 23 4.46 -0.79 36.51
CA PRO A 23 3.18 -1.40 36.12
C PRO A 23 3.33 -2.84 35.68
N VAL A 24 2.29 -3.64 35.89
CA VAL A 24 2.17 -5.00 35.37
C VAL A 24 1.18 -5.01 34.22
N VAL A 25 1.62 -5.40 33.02
CA VAL A 25 0.79 -5.51 31.84
C VAL A 25 0.64 -6.97 31.45
N GLU A 26 -0.59 -7.39 31.22
CA GLU A 26 -0.96 -8.77 30.89
C GLU A 26 -1.89 -8.81 29.69
N GLU A 27 -2.25 -10.04 29.28
CA GLU A 27 -3.27 -10.30 28.27
C GLU A 27 -3.05 -9.50 26.97
N LEU A 28 -1.80 -9.48 26.47
CA LEU A 28 -1.54 -8.96 25.13
C LEU A 28 -2.17 -9.89 24.10
N THR A 29 -3.09 -9.38 23.30
CA THR A 29 -3.79 -10.10 22.25
C THR A 29 -3.78 -9.31 20.95
N GLU A 30 -3.77 -10.01 19.82
CA GLU A 30 -4.13 -9.44 18.54
C GLU A 30 -5.66 -9.38 18.43
N VAL A 31 -6.19 -8.29 17.90
CA VAL A 31 -7.61 -8.16 17.55
C VAL A 31 -7.80 -8.41 16.07
N GLU A 32 -6.87 -7.87 15.25
CA GLU A 32 -6.88 -7.98 13.80
C GLU A 32 -5.47 -7.77 13.26
N VAL A 33 -5.03 -8.61 12.33
CA VAL A 33 -3.76 -8.43 11.60
C VAL A 33 -4.06 -8.39 10.12
N ASN A 34 -3.67 -7.29 9.48
CA ASN A 34 -3.79 -7.06 8.06
C ASN A 34 -2.42 -7.11 7.37
N ASP A 35 -2.37 -6.67 6.13
CA ASP A 35 -1.16 -6.75 5.31
C ASP A 35 -0.06 -5.76 5.74
N ASP A 36 -0.46 -4.57 6.23
CA ASP A 36 0.44 -3.46 6.57
C ASP A 36 0.16 -2.82 7.93
N ASN A 37 -0.78 -3.39 8.68
CA ASN A 37 -1.20 -2.91 9.98
C ASN A 37 -1.72 -4.04 10.87
N ALA A 38 -1.75 -3.80 12.17
CA ALA A 38 -2.35 -4.71 13.15
C ALA A 38 -3.03 -3.92 14.27
N THR A 39 -4.17 -4.40 14.74
CA THR A 39 -4.84 -3.85 15.93
C THR A 39 -4.53 -4.74 17.12
N MET A 40 -3.97 -4.15 18.15
CA MET A 40 -3.52 -4.83 19.36
C MET A 40 -4.34 -4.37 20.56
N LYS A 41 -4.57 -5.26 21.51
CA LYS A 41 -5.27 -5.01 22.77
C LYS A 41 -4.48 -5.60 23.93
N ALA A 42 -4.45 -4.87 25.06
CA ALA A 42 -3.81 -5.35 26.28
C ALA A 42 -4.56 -4.88 27.51
N ARG A 43 -4.26 -5.53 28.64
CA ARG A 43 -4.82 -5.23 29.95
C ARG A 43 -3.71 -4.82 30.91
N LEU A 44 -3.93 -3.74 31.64
CA LEU A 44 -3.13 -3.36 32.80
C LEU A 44 -3.63 -4.16 34.00
N ALA A 45 -2.80 -5.09 34.49
CA ALA A 45 -3.15 -5.89 35.67
C ALA A 45 -2.95 -5.12 36.98
N ASP A 46 -1.88 -4.31 37.03
CA ASP A 46 -1.55 -3.50 38.20
C ASP A 46 -0.83 -2.20 37.79
N ASN A 47 -1.18 -1.08 38.39
CA ASN A 47 -0.53 0.21 38.12
C ASN A 47 0.72 0.45 38.99
N GLY A 48 1.07 -0.49 39.89
CA GLY A 48 2.20 -0.38 40.82
C GLY A 48 1.96 0.64 41.93
N GLY A 49 0.69 0.94 42.25
CA GLY A 49 0.28 1.90 43.26
C GLY A 49 0.50 3.36 42.82
N MET A 50 0.70 3.64 41.55
CA MET A 50 0.97 4.97 40.98
C MET A 50 0.17 5.20 39.70
N SER A 51 -0.10 6.46 39.37
CA SER A 51 -0.77 6.82 38.11
C SER A 51 0.06 6.40 36.90
N ILE A 52 -0.61 5.86 35.91
CA ILE A 52 0.01 5.56 34.60
C ILE A 52 0.11 6.86 33.81
N THR A 53 1.31 7.17 33.35
CA THR A 53 1.63 8.37 32.56
C THR A 53 1.59 8.13 31.05
N GLU A 54 1.87 6.89 30.61
CA GLU A 54 1.81 6.47 29.21
C GLU A 54 1.53 4.96 29.15
N CYS A 55 0.78 4.51 28.16
CA CYS A 55 0.65 3.11 27.80
C CYS A 55 0.52 2.95 26.30
N GLY A 56 0.78 1.75 25.77
CA GLY A 56 0.71 1.48 24.35
C GLY A 56 1.40 0.18 23.96
N PHE A 57 1.89 0.14 22.72
CA PHE A 57 2.55 -1.02 22.14
C PHE A 57 3.85 -0.62 21.49
N CYS A 58 4.87 -1.48 21.56
CA CYS A 58 6.12 -1.38 20.82
C CYS A 58 6.38 -2.67 20.05
N TRP A 59 7.04 -2.54 18.89
CA TRP A 59 7.27 -3.69 18.00
C TRP A 59 8.57 -3.55 17.20
N ASP A 60 9.08 -4.71 16.81
CA ASP A 60 10.25 -4.84 15.95
C ASP A 60 10.21 -6.16 15.17
N SER A 61 10.80 -6.19 13.97
CA SER A 61 10.88 -7.40 13.14
C SER A 61 12.16 -8.22 13.39
N SER A 62 13.15 -7.64 14.04
CA SER A 62 14.46 -8.25 14.27
C SER A 62 14.76 -8.50 15.75
N SER A 63 14.17 -7.73 16.66
CA SER A 63 14.35 -7.86 18.11
C SER A 63 13.23 -8.70 18.72
N ALA A 64 13.58 -9.76 19.44
CA ALA A 64 12.62 -10.56 20.19
C ALA A 64 12.02 -9.83 21.40
N GLU A 65 12.70 -8.81 21.91
CA GLU A 65 12.24 -7.99 23.06
C GLU A 65 12.23 -6.50 22.71
N PRO A 66 11.24 -6.06 21.92
CA PRO A 66 11.13 -4.63 21.61
C PRO A 66 10.92 -3.80 22.88
N ASP A 67 11.51 -2.60 22.90
CA ASP A 67 11.35 -1.63 23.96
C ASP A 67 11.06 -0.23 23.42
N ILE A 68 10.46 0.63 24.26
CA ILE A 68 9.98 1.96 23.85
C ILE A 68 11.09 2.97 23.58
N THR A 69 12.35 2.67 23.89
CA THR A 69 13.49 3.58 23.71
C THR A 69 14.20 3.36 22.37
N ARG A 70 14.16 2.16 21.82
CA ARG A 70 14.90 1.74 20.63
C ARG A 70 14.02 1.37 19.45
N ASN A 71 12.80 0.95 19.70
CA ASN A 71 11.94 0.37 18.68
C ASN A 71 10.73 1.26 18.37
N LYS A 72 9.98 0.92 17.32
CA LYS A 72 8.74 1.62 17.00
C LYS A 72 7.72 1.46 18.11
N LYS A 73 6.96 2.51 18.39
CA LYS A 73 5.88 2.47 19.39
C LYS A 73 4.67 3.26 18.94
N VAL A 74 3.53 2.94 19.54
CA VAL A 74 2.29 3.69 19.46
C VAL A 74 1.72 3.82 20.88
N THR A 75 1.24 5.00 21.23
CA THR A 75 0.54 5.25 22.49
C THR A 75 -0.93 4.90 22.37
N ALA A 76 -1.54 4.54 23.49
CA ALA A 76 -2.95 4.20 23.59
C ALA A 76 -3.59 4.90 24.79
N THR A 77 -4.92 4.97 24.80
CA THR A 77 -5.68 5.49 25.95
C THR A 77 -6.09 4.32 26.85
N LEU A 78 -5.70 4.40 28.11
CA LEU A 78 -6.13 3.45 29.13
C LEU A 78 -7.55 3.76 29.57
N LYS A 79 -8.45 2.79 29.42
CA LYS A 79 -9.84 2.89 29.87
C LYS A 79 -10.25 1.58 30.55
N ASP A 80 -10.73 1.67 31.78
CA ASP A 80 -11.20 0.51 32.56
C ASP A 80 -10.17 -0.64 32.63
N GLY A 81 -8.89 -0.29 32.76
CA GLY A 81 -7.80 -1.25 32.80
C GLY A 81 -7.40 -1.86 31.45
N VAL A 82 -8.03 -1.44 30.36
CA VAL A 82 -7.76 -1.96 29.00
C VAL A 82 -7.29 -0.83 28.09
N PHE A 83 -6.39 -1.14 27.16
CA PHE A 83 -5.96 -0.21 26.11
C PHE A 83 -5.78 -0.94 24.79
N GLN A 84 -6.04 -0.22 23.70
CA GLN A 84 -6.01 -0.73 22.35
C GLN A 84 -5.40 0.31 21.42
N ALA A 85 -4.60 -0.12 20.45
CA ALA A 85 -4.10 0.75 19.41
C ALA A 85 -3.85 -0.02 18.11
N LYS A 86 -3.79 0.73 17.01
CA LYS A 86 -3.46 0.24 15.68
C LYS A 86 -1.98 0.52 15.38
N LEU A 87 -1.23 -0.53 15.13
CA LEU A 87 0.12 -0.49 14.58
C LEU A 87 0.02 -0.26 13.07
N THR A 88 0.74 0.71 12.54
CA THR A 88 0.71 1.07 11.11
C THR A 88 2.10 1.08 10.50
N GLY A 89 2.16 1.04 9.16
CA GLY A 89 3.44 1.05 8.43
C GLY A 89 4.25 -0.22 8.64
N LEU A 90 3.58 -1.35 8.81
CA LEU A 90 4.19 -2.66 8.84
C LEU A 90 4.52 -3.10 7.41
N ALA A 91 5.63 -3.81 7.23
CA ALA A 91 5.97 -4.41 5.95
C ALA A 91 5.10 -5.66 5.71
N TYR A 92 4.77 -5.92 4.45
CA TYR A 92 4.02 -7.12 4.05
C TYR A 92 4.79 -8.41 4.35
N ASN A 93 4.08 -9.51 4.58
CA ASN A 93 4.63 -10.85 4.80
C ASN A 93 5.77 -10.89 5.83
N THR A 94 5.68 -10.05 6.87
CA THR A 94 6.73 -9.85 7.85
C THR A 94 6.24 -10.24 9.24
N SER A 95 7.07 -10.99 9.97
CA SER A 95 6.81 -11.31 11.38
C SER A 95 7.33 -10.18 12.27
N TYR A 96 6.53 -9.78 13.25
CA TYR A 96 6.88 -8.78 14.25
C TYR A 96 6.70 -9.34 15.64
N HIS A 97 7.68 -9.11 16.51
CA HIS A 97 7.51 -9.24 17.95
C HIS A 97 6.82 -7.98 18.45
N VAL A 98 5.76 -8.13 19.22
CA VAL A 98 4.98 -7.02 19.77
C VAL A 98 4.88 -7.17 21.27
N ARG A 99 5.10 -6.09 22.01
CA ARG A 99 4.88 -6.01 23.46
C ARG A 99 3.94 -4.84 23.78
N ALA A 100 3.09 -5.04 24.74
CA ALA A 100 2.39 -3.95 25.38
C ALA A 100 3.26 -3.36 26.50
N TYR A 101 3.11 -2.08 26.77
CA TYR A 101 3.83 -1.39 27.83
C TYR A 101 2.92 -0.41 28.59
N ALA A 102 3.29 -0.14 29.84
CA ALA A 102 2.77 0.95 30.62
C ALA A 102 3.87 1.60 31.45
N VAL A 103 3.76 2.90 31.72
CA VAL A 103 4.76 3.71 32.39
C VAL A 103 4.14 4.36 33.63
N ASN A 104 4.85 4.31 34.75
CA ASN A 104 4.57 5.09 35.94
C ASN A 104 5.85 5.74 36.49
N GLY A 105 5.79 6.42 37.62
CA GLY A 105 6.94 7.07 38.26
C GLY A 105 8.09 6.11 38.65
N LYS A 106 7.89 4.79 38.63
CA LYS A 106 8.92 3.76 38.90
C LYS A 106 9.53 3.17 37.63
N GLY A 107 8.99 3.51 36.46
CA GLY A 107 9.51 3.09 35.17
C GLY A 107 8.53 2.33 34.31
N VAL A 108 9.04 1.59 33.32
CA VAL A 108 8.26 0.89 32.31
C VAL A 108 8.04 -0.56 32.72
N GLY A 109 6.78 -1.01 32.67
CA GLY A 109 6.38 -2.40 32.70
C GLY A 109 6.03 -2.87 31.31
N TYR A 110 6.44 -4.08 30.96
CA TYR A 110 6.15 -4.71 29.65
C TYR A 110 5.40 -6.02 29.83
N SER A 111 4.55 -6.36 28.89
CA SER A 111 4.00 -7.73 28.77
C SER A 111 5.06 -8.71 28.28
N ALA A 112 4.76 -10.00 28.31
CA ALA A 112 5.39 -10.93 27.37
C ALA A 112 5.17 -10.45 25.93
N TYR A 113 6.04 -10.84 24.99
CA TYR A 113 5.81 -10.56 23.58
C TYR A 113 4.90 -11.62 22.95
N ILE A 114 4.20 -11.22 21.89
CA ILE A 114 3.63 -12.15 20.94
C ILE A 114 4.22 -11.90 19.55
N ILE A 115 4.12 -12.90 18.68
CA ILE A 115 4.53 -12.77 17.29
C ILE A 115 3.27 -12.64 16.43
N ILE A 116 3.17 -11.56 15.68
CA ILE A 116 2.17 -11.37 14.62
C ILE A 116 2.86 -11.50 13.27
N LYS A 117 2.14 -11.99 12.26
CA LYS A 117 2.62 -12.02 10.88
C LYS A 117 1.64 -11.26 9.99
N THR A 118 2.13 -10.19 9.36
CA THR A 118 1.34 -9.41 8.41
C THR A 118 1.01 -10.21 7.15
N GLY A 119 -0.08 -9.86 6.49
CA GLY A 119 -0.51 -10.49 5.25
C GLY A 119 0.50 -10.30 4.11
N SER A 120 0.31 -11.05 3.05
CA SER A 120 1.23 -11.14 1.90
C SER A 120 0.74 -10.39 0.67
N SER A 121 -0.18 -9.43 0.80
CA SER A 121 -0.67 -8.72 -0.37
C SER A 121 0.44 -7.88 -1.01
N ALA A 122 0.42 -7.85 -2.33
CA ALA A 122 1.38 -7.16 -3.18
C ALA A 122 0.63 -6.31 -4.22
N LYS A 123 1.35 -5.60 -5.07
CA LYS A 123 0.77 -5.00 -6.28
C LYS A 123 0.28 -6.10 -7.22
N ALA A 124 -0.69 -5.78 -8.06
CA ALA A 124 -1.16 -6.65 -9.13
C ALA A 124 -0.02 -7.09 -10.07
N THR A 125 -0.22 -8.19 -10.77
CA THR A 125 0.71 -8.65 -11.82
C THR A 125 0.02 -8.59 -13.16
N ILE A 126 0.70 -8.00 -14.16
CA ILE A 126 0.22 -7.87 -15.54
C ILE A 126 1.20 -8.56 -16.47
N VAL A 127 0.66 -9.36 -17.40
CA VAL A 127 1.42 -10.12 -18.41
C VAL A 127 0.78 -9.93 -19.80
N ASN A 128 1.42 -10.48 -20.83
CA ASN A 128 0.89 -10.61 -22.19
C ASN A 128 0.46 -9.26 -22.82
N MET A 129 1.20 -8.16 -22.52
CA MET A 129 0.93 -6.88 -23.18
C MET A 129 1.24 -6.97 -24.66
N ALA A 130 0.25 -6.69 -25.50
CA ALA A 130 0.39 -6.64 -26.94
C ALA A 130 -0.35 -5.43 -27.53
N ALA A 131 0.18 -4.92 -28.65
CA ALA A 131 -0.45 -3.92 -29.49
C ALA A 131 -0.31 -4.36 -30.95
N GLY A 132 -1.40 -4.28 -31.71
CA GLY A 132 -1.43 -4.79 -33.09
C GLY A 132 -2.52 -4.17 -33.95
N ASN A 133 -2.74 -4.79 -35.12
CA ASN A 133 -3.78 -4.42 -36.09
C ASN A 133 -3.87 -2.91 -36.37
N PRO A 134 -2.74 -2.25 -36.73
CA PRO A 134 -2.75 -0.81 -36.94
C PRO A 134 -3.60 -0.40 -38.15
N SER A 135 -4.46 0.58 -37.94
CA SER A 135 -5.10 1.37 -39.01
C SER A 135 -4.54 2.81 -38.98
N PRO A 136 -5.01 3.71 -39.86
CA PRO A 136 -4.62 5.11 -39.78
C PRO A 136 -5.02 5.81 -38.47
N SER A 137 -6.07 5.34 -37.80
CA SER A 137 -6.64 6.00 -36.61
C SER A 137 -6.91 5.06 -35.43
N THR A 138 -6.54 3.75 -35.55
CA THR A 138 -6.82 2.75 -34.51
C THR A 138 -5.65 1.80 -34.27
N LEU A 139 -5.58 1.23 -33.06
CA LEU A 139 -4.71 0.15 -32.66
C LEU A 139 -5.45 -0.79 -31.73
N ASP A 140 -5.37 -2.10 -31.93
CA ASP A 140 -5.86 -3.07 -30.96
C ASP A 140 -4.80 -3.29 -29.88
N VAL A 141 -5.25 -3.36 -28.63
CA VAL A 141 -4.39 -3.60 -27.46
C VAL A 141 -4.99 -4.68 -26.59
N SER A 142 -4.13 -5.51 -26.03
CA SER A 142 -4.52 -6.55 -25.08
C SER A 142 -3.48 -6.75 -23.99
N ALA A 143 -3.92 -7.20 -22.82
CA ALA A 143 -3.08 -7.61 -21.71
C ALA A 143 -3.88 -8.51 -20.76
N THR A 144 -3.20 -9.17 -19.82
CA THR A 144 -3.82 -10.00 -18.80
C THR A 144 -3.38 -9.52 -17.42
N VAL A 145 -4.33 -9.20 -16.54
CA VAL A 145 -4.04 -9.11 -15.09
C VAL A 145 -4.02 -10.54 -14.56
N SER A 146 -2.83 -11.10 -14.34
CA SER A 146 -2.65 -12.51 -13.96
C SER A 146 -2.86 -12.76 -12.47
N ALA A 147 -2.68 -11.73 -11.62
CA ALA A 147 -2.93 -11.81 -10.20
C ALA A 147 -3.27 -10.41 -9.63
N ASP A 148 -4.15 -10.37 -8.64
CA ASP A 148 -4.48 -9.15 -7.90
C ASP A 148 -3.47 -8.82 -6.79
N GLY A 149 -2.54 -9.73 -6.52
CA GLY A 149 -1.56 -9.59 -5.44
C GLY A 149 -2.15 -9.85 -4.06
N GLY A 150 -3.33 -10.47 -3.96
CA GLY A 150 -4.05 -10.66 -2.69
C GLY A 150 -4.75 -9.39 -2.19
N ALA A 151 -4.98 -8.43 -3.08
CA ALA A 151 -5.67 -7.19 -2.79
C ALA A 151 -6.59 -6.81 -3.98
N GLU A 152 -7.80 -6.38 -3.67
CA GLU A 152 -8.81 -6.01 -4.67
C GLU A 152 -8.26 -5.01 -5.68
N ILE A 153 -8.48 -5.28 -6.97
CA ILE A 153 -8.21 -4.35 -8.06
C ILE A 153 -9.30 -3.27 -8.07
N THR A 154 -8.91 -2.06 -7.77
CA THR A 154 -9.82 -0.90 -7.75
C THR A 154 -9.98 -0.27 -9.11
N GLU A 155 -8.98 -0.42 -10.00
CA GLU A 155 -9.03 0.06 -11.37
C GLU A 155 -8.01 -0.67 -12.24
N ARG A 156 -8.34 -0.89 -13.52
CA ARG A 156 -7.44 -1.43 -14.54
C ARG A 156 -7.74 -0.84 -15.92
N GLY A 157 -6.81 -0.96 -16.84
CA GLY A 157 -7.00 -0.48 -18.21
C GLY A 157 -5.70 -0.26 -18.96
N PHE A 158 -5.74 0.70 -19.89
CA PHE A 158 -4.61 1.07 -20.73
C PHE A 158 -4.33 2.57 -20.68
N VAL A 159 -3.07 2.93 -20.78
CA VAL A 159 -2.59 4.29 -20.98
C VAL A 159 -1.70 4.33 -22.22
N TYR A 160 -1.77 5.40 -23.00
CA TYR A 160 -0.90 5.57 -24.16
C TYR A 160 -0.44 7.01 -24.34
N SER A 161 0.68 7.18 -25.03
CA SER A 161 1.26 8.47 -25.41
C SER A 161 2.11 8.34 -26.67
N SER A 162 2.11 9.38 -27.49
CA SER A 162 3.05 9.55 -28.62
C SER A 162 4.37 10.21 -28.20
N LYS A 163 4.46 10.70 -26.96
CA LYS A 163 5.57 11.55 -26.48
C LYS A 163 6.51 10.87 -25.49
N GLY A 164 6.27 9.62 -25.12
CA GLY A 164 7.12 8.90 -24.16
C GLY A 164 6.41 7.73 -23.53
N THR A 165 6.97 7.23 -22.43
CA THR A 165 6.38 6.10 -21.67
C THR A 165 5.22 6.62 -20.82
N PRO A 166 3.98 6.18 -21.07
CA PRO A 166 2.80 6.69 -20.34
C PRO A 166 2.69 6.13 -18.94
N SER A 167 2.13 6.93 -18.03
CA SER A 167 1.64 6.54 -16.71
C SER A 167 0.17 6.95 -16.54
N VAL A 168 -0.46 6.59 -15.43
CA VAL A 168 -1.85 7.02 -15.15
C VAL A 168 -1.94 8.53 -14.87
N GLU A 169 -0.84 9.14 -14.46
CA GLU A 169 -0.71 10.58 -14.20
C GLU A 169 -0.26 11.35 -15.45
N GLU A 170 0.57 10.71 -16.31
CA GLU A 170 1.18 11.31 -17.49
C GLU A 170 0.92 10.46 -18.74
N CYS A 171 -0.17 10.71 -19.42
CA CYS A 171 -0.54 10.06 -20.67
C CYS A 171 -1.39 10.99 -21.55
N GLU A 172 -1.46 10.71 -22.85
CA GLU A 172 -2.40 11.39 -23.73
C GLU A 172 -3.84 10.95 -23.47
N LYS A 173 -4.03 9.67 -23.17
CA LYS A 173 -5.32 9.14 -22.79
C LYS A 173 -5.18 7.92 -21.89
N ARG A 174 -6.09 7.86 -20.91
CA ARG A 174 -6.32 6.74 -20.02
C ARG A 174 -7.64 6.08 -20.38
N ILE A 175 -7.64 4.78 -20.53
CA ILE A 175 -8.82 3.97 -20.81
C ILE A 175 -9.04 3.05 -19.63
N VAL A 176 -10.11 3.28 -18.89
CA VAL A 176 -10.51 2.46 -17.75
C VAL A 176 -11.36 1.30 -18.28
N MET A 177 -11.10 0.11 -17.75
CA MET A 177 -11.82 -1.11 -18.07
C MET A 177 -12.38 -1.74 -16.81
N GLU A 178 -13.58 -2.27 -16.91
CA GLU A 178 -14.19 -3.02 -15.81
C GLU A 178 -13.52 -4.38 -15.58
N GLY A 179 -13.78 -4.94 -14.40
CA GLY A 179 -13.31 -6.26 -14.00
C GLY A 179 -12.09 -6.20 -13.09
N THR A 180 -11.64 -7.38 -12.67
CA THR A 180 -10.55 -7.56 -11.72
C THR A 180 -9.38 -8.32 -12.37
N VAL A 181 -9.16 -9.57 -12.00
CA VAL A 181 -8.20 -10.48 -12.64
C VAL A 181 -8.75 -10.96 -13.98
N GLY A 182 -7.90 -11.27 -14.93
CA GLY A 182 -8.23 -11.81 -16.24
C GLY A 182 -7.83 -10.92 -17.41
N ASP A 183 -8.23 -11.35 -18.59
CA ASP A 183 -7.89 -10.69 -19.84
C ASP A 183 -8.61 -9.34 -19.98
N MET A 184 -7.96 -8.44 -20.69
CA MET A 184 -8.52 -7.17 -21.12
C MET A 184 -8.03 -6.84 -22.51
N SER A 185 -8.93 -6.37 -23.36
CA SER A 185 -8.63 -5.95 -24.72
C SER A 185 -9.55 -4.82 -25.14
N THR A 186 -9.03 -3.92 -25.97
CA THR A 186 -9.82 -2.83 -26.55
C THR A 186 -9.14 -2.33 -27.82
N THR A 187 -9.90 -1.58 -28.63
CA THR A 187 -9.36 -0.84 -29.76
C THR A 187 -9.20 0.62 -29.37
N LEU A 188 -7.97 1.11 -29.39
CA LEU A 188 -7.67 2.54 -29.27
C LEU A 188 -8.17 3.26 -30.53
N THR A 189 -8.89 4.35 -30.36
CA THR A 189 -9.50 5.11 -31.47
C THR A 189 -9.10 6.58 -31.43
N GLY A 190 -9.24 7.29 -32.55
CA GLY A 190 -8.93 8.72 -32.67
C GLY A 190 -7.44 9.01 -32.64
N LEU A 191 -6.62 8.04 -33.03
CA LEU A 191 -5.18 8.18 -33.10
C LEU A 191 -4.78 8.98 -34.35
N THR A 192 -3.63 9.65 -34.29
CA THR A 192 -3.03 10.34 -35.44
C THR A 192 -2.36 9.32 -36.33
N GLY A 193 -2.56 9.45 -37.65
CA GLY A 193 -1.96 8.59 -38.64
C GLY A 193 -0.44 8.75 -38.71
N TYR A 194 0.26 7.65 -39.07
CA TYR A 194 1.71 7.57 -39.20
C TYR A 194 2.50 7.97 -37.95
N THR A 195 1.92 7.75 -36.76
CA THR A 195 2.45 8.13 -35.45
C THR A 195 2.81 6.92 -34.62
N ASN A 196 3.98 6.95 -33.97
CA ASN A 196 4.37 5.92 -33.00
C ASN A 196 3.69 6.19 -31.66
N TYR A 197 3.08 5.19 -31.08
CA TYR A 197 2.50 5.21 -29.74
C TYR A 197 3.21 4.24 -28.83
N SER A 198 3.47 4.67 -27.62
CA SER A 198 3.84 3.83 -26.49
C SER A 198 2.59 3.52 -25.68
N ILE A 199 2.33 2.26 -25.40
CA ILE A 199 1.12 1.79 -24.71
C ILE A 199 1.54 0.92 -23.54
N ARG A 200 0.88 1.07 -22.40
CA ARG A 200 1.01 0.21 -21.23
C ARG A 200 -0.37 -0.17 -20.71
N ALA A 201 -0.51 -1.40 -20.30
CA ALA A 201 -1.59 -1.81 -19.42
C ALA A 201 -1.24 -1.40 -17.99
N TYR A 202 -2.26 -1.09 -17.19
CA TYR A 202 -2.11 -0.81 -15.77
C TYR A 202 -3.19 -1.49 -14.93
N ALA A 203 -2.88 -1.74 -13.66
CA ALA A 203 -3.82 -2.17 -12.64
C ALA A 203 -3.47 -1.51 -11.31
N ILE A 204 -4.47 -1.08 -10.57
CA ILE A 204 -4.36 -0.41 -9.28
C ILE A 204 -5.02 -1.27 -8.21
N ASN A 205 -4.31 -1.53 -7.13
CA ASN A 205 -4.86 -2.06 -5.90
C ASN A 205 -4.38 -1.20 -4.71
N LYS A 206 -4.77 -1.53 -3.48
CA LYS A 206 -4.35 -0.77 -2.28
C LYS A 206 -2.82 -0.65 -2.11
N ASN A 207 -2.04 -1.53 -2.76
CA ASN A 207 -0.57 -1.52 -2.70
C ASN A 207 0.07 -0.64 -3.78
N GLY A 208 -0.75 -0.05 -4.66
CA GLY A 208 -0.36 0.91 -5.68
C GLY A 208 -0.55 0.42 -7.11
N THR A 209 -0.09 1.23 -8.05
CA THR A 209 -0.19 0.97 -9.48
C THR A 209 0.92 0.03 -9.96
N THR A 210 0.53 -0.94 -10.78
CA THR A 210 1.43 -1.77 -11.58
C THR A 210 1.22 -1.47 -13.05
N TYR A 211 2.29 -1.51 -13.81
CA TYR A 211 2.28 -1.37 -15.27
C TYR A 211 2.87 -2.62 -15.93
N SER A 212 2.37 -2.93 -17.11
CA SER A 212 3.00 -3.91 -18.01
C SER A 212 4.33 -3.41 -18.56
N THR A 213 5.04 -4.26 -19.29
CA THR A 213 6.03 -3.81 -20.27
C THR A 213 5.38 -2.82 -21.24
N THR A 214 6.20 -1.90 -21.81
CA THR A 214 5.72 -0.97 -22.83
C THR A 214 5.64 -1.68 -24.19
N ALA A 215 4.47 -1.69 -24.80
CA ALA A 215 4.29 -2.04 -26.20
C ALA A 215 4.39 -0.77 -27.04
N THR A 216 4.99 -0.86 -28.21
CA THR A 216 5.04 0.22 -29.19
C THR A 216 4.40 -0.20 -30.48
N ALA A 217 3.59 0.68 -31.06
CA ALA A 217 2.98 0.43 -32.37
C ALA A 217 2.87 1.74 -33.15
N ARG A 218 2.92 1.62 -34.48
CA ARG A 218 2.78 2.76 -35.37
C ARG A 218 1.48 2.63 -36.16
N THR A 219 0.67 3.68 -36.16
CA THR A 219 -0.51 3.78 -37.01
C THR A 219 -0.12 3.85 -38.51
N LYS A 220 -0.97 3.33 -39.39
CA LYS A 220 -0.76 3.42 -40.82
C LYS A 220 -0.87 4.85 -41.31
N LYS A 221 -0.36 5.12 -42.50
CA LYS A 221 -0.65 6.36 -43.21
C LYS A 221 -2.15 6.41 -43.54
N THR A 222 -2.72 7.60 -43.51
CA THR A 222 -4.01 7.85 -44.14
C THR A 222 -3.73 7.88 -45.64
N ASP A 223 -4.22 6.89 -46.38
CA ASP A 223 -4.19 7.00 -47.83
C ASP A 223 -5.14 8.14 -48.21
N PRO A 224 -4.70 9.08 -49.05
CA PRO A 224 -5.63 10.02 -49.61
C PRO A 224 -6.69 9.20 -50.38
N SER A 225 -7.96 9.25 -49.92
CA SER A 225 -9.04 8.53 -50.58
C SER A 225 -9.24 9.12 -51.96
N ILE A 226 -9.56 8.28 -52.94
CA ILE A 226 -9.95 8.70 -54.29
C ILE A 226 -11.17 9.66 -54.24
N ASP A 227 -11.92 9.63 -53.13
CA ASP A 227 -13.10 10.46 -52.88
C ASP A 227 -12.77 11.80 -52.16
N ASP A 228 -11.47 12.10 -51.86
CA ASP A 228 -11.08 13.41 -51.39
C ASP A 228 -11.27 14.45 -52.49
N PRO A 229 -12.19 15.45 -52.35
CA PRO A 229 -12.41 16.47 -53.35
C PRO A 229 -11.19 17.31 -53.69
N ALA A 230 -10.12 17.24 -52.87
CA ALA A 230 -8.81 17.81 -53.15
C ALA A 230 -7.90 16.91 -54.01
N PHE A 231 -8.32 15.67 -54.28
CA PHE A 231 -7.56 14.76 -55.13
C PHE A 231 -7.96 15.02 -56.57
N PRO A 232 -7.08 15.46 -57.49
CA PRO A 232 -7.43 15.68 -58.88
C PRO A 232 -7.87 14.38 -59.53
N ALA A 233 -9.06 14.36 -60.10
CA ALA A 233 -9.66 13.18 -60.74
C ALA A 233 -8.86 12.63 -61.96
N THR A 234 -7.78 13.31 -62.30
CA THR A 234 -6.88 12.89 -63.38
C THR A 234 -5.41 13.16 -62.96
N PHE A 235 -4.60 12.13 -62.79
CA PHE A 235 -3.19 12.27 -62.81
C PHE A 235 -2.77 12.70 -64.25
N PRO A 236 -1.98 13.76 -64.42
CA PRO A 236 -1.40 13.99 -65.74
C PRO A 236 -0.49 12.81 -66.08
N VAL A 237 -0.86 12.02 -67.06
CA VAL A 237 -0.03 11.00 -67.63
C VAL A 237 1.18 11.78 -68.21
N ARG A 238 2.37 11.56 -67.63
CA ARG A 238 3.62 12.06 -68.21
C ARG A 238 3.75 11.45 -69.63
N LYS A 239 3.73 12.31 -70.63
CA LYS A 239 3.87 11.94 -72.04
C LYS A 239 5.21 11.33 -72.38
N ASP A 240 6.11 11.30 -71.47
CA ASP A 240 7.51 10.92 -71.60
C ASP A 240 7.78 9.43 -71.38
N MET A 241 6.75 8.63 -71.12
CA MET A 241 6.88 7.18 -70.92
C MET A 241 6.42 6.29 -72.11
N VAL A 242 6.18 6.87 -73.26
CA VAL A 242 5.65 6.11 -74.44
C VAL A 242 6.56 6.23 -75.67
N GLU A 243 7.82 6.65 -75.53
CA GLU A 243 8.80 6.56 -76.64
C GLU A 243 9.98 5.71 -76.25
N GLY A 244 9.99 4.45 -76.70
CA GLY A 244 11.12 3.57 -76.55
C GLY A 244 10.80 2.10 -76.81
N SER A 245 10.21 1.80 -77.97
CA SER A 245 10.34 0.45 -78.53
C SER A 245 10.24 0.52 -80.06
N GLU A 246 11.40 0.70 -80.67
CA GLU A 246 11.72 0.10 -81.97
C GLU A 246 12.96 -0.77 -81.75
#